data_ebee2dfd6eae9eefa840740f685a5505
#
_entry.id   ebee2dfd6eae9eefa840740f685a5505
#
_cell.length_a   1.000
_cell.length_b   1.000
_cell.length_c   1.000
_cell.angle_alpha   90.00
_cell.angle_beta   90.00
_cell.angle_gamma   90.00
#
_symmetry.space_group_name_H-M   'P 1'
#
loop_
_entity.id
_entity.type
_entity.pdbx_description
1 polymer ?
#
loop_
_entity_poly.entity_id
_entity_poly.type
_entity_poly.pdbx_seq_one_letter_code
_entity_poly.pdbx_strand_id
1 'polypeptide(L)'
;MAGLTGATFALMSSEKAEAGTGKPPMRDALVAAAFQLFLERGYEQTTVDDIVALAGVGRRSFFRYFPSKEDVVFPDHERCLADMTAFLADGSDDDEPVRRVCDAARLVLRMYAENPTFSVQRYRLTKQVPGLRAYELSVVWRYERALAEYLRRRFAARRDGTLQADVIAAAVVAAHNNALRCWLRSDGQGEAGAAVGHALDYVQSAFGGVPAPPVVEEPEDVVVVVSRRGAPLWRVVQEIETALGRG
;
A
#
# COMPACT_ATOMS: atom_id res chain seq x y z
N MET A 1 48.32 31.02 5.18
CA MET A 1 47.40 31.74 4.27
C MET A 1 46.26 30.82 3.99
N ALA A 2 45.17 30.94 4.73
CA ALA A 2 43.99 31.78 4.45
C ALA A 2 43.35 31.34 3.14
N GLY A 3 42.15 30.86 3.09
CA GLY A 3 40.92 30.95 3.84
C GLY A 3 39.78 31.00 2.83
N LEU A 4 38.57 30.69 3.30
CA LEU A 4 37.31 30.99 2.63
C LEU A 4 36.86 30.08 1.48
N THR A 5 35.94 29.16 1.80
CA THR A 5 34.59 29.18 1.23
C THR A 5 33.69 28.17 1.96
N GLY A 6 33.18 28.57 3.08
CA GLY A 6 32.05 27.90 3.74
C GLY A 6 30.98 28.98 3.95
N ALA A 7 30.11 29.17 2.97
CA ALA A 7 28.90 29.99 3.15
C ALA A 7 28.08 30.01 1.86
N THR A 8 27.38 28.97 1.50
CA THR A 8 26.26 29.05 0.53
C THR A 8 25.32 27.84 0.63
N PHE A 9 25.05 27.29 1.82
CA PHE A 9 24.05 26.23 1.98
C PHE A 9 23.08 26.45 3.18
N ALA A 10 22.97 27.68 3.64
CA ALA A 10 22.18 28.03 4.83
C ALA A 10 21.06 29.05 4.55
N LEU A 11 20.47 29.08 3.34
CA LEU A 11 19.44 30.08 3.01
C LEU A 11 18.21 29.52 2.27
N MET A 12 17.92 28.22 2.34
CA MET A 12 16.66 27.66 1.77
C MET A 12 15.84 26.82 2.75
N SER A 13 16.03 27.00 4.06
CA SER A 13 15.23 26.28 5.08
C SER A 13 14.49 27.21 6.05
N SER A 14 14.20 28.44 5.67
CA SER A 14 13.55 29.42 6.54
C SER A 14 12.28 30.04 5.98
N GLU A 15 11.54 29.32 5.13
CA GLU A 15 10.29 29.87 4.56
C GLU A 15 9.10 28.92 4.73
N LYS A 16 8.96 28.29 5.91
CA LYS A 16 7.71 27.60 6.27
C LYS A 16 7.44 27.60 7.76
N ALA A 17 7.56 28.72 8.40
CA ALA A 17 7.13 28.94 9.78
C ALA A 17 6.45 30.29 9.95
N GLU A 18 5.49 30.62 9.10
CA GLU A 18 4.42 31.52 9.46
C GLU A 18 3.19 30.66 9.78
N ALA A 19 3.14 30.19 11.02
CA ALA A 19 1.93 29.66 11.61
C ALA A 19 0.93 30.82 11.69
N GLY A 20 0.10 30.93 10.65
CA GLY A 20 -1.07 31.77 10.69
C GLY A 20 -1.92 31.38 11.89
N THR A 21 -2.23 32.33 12.75
CA THR A 21 -3.19 32.26 13.87
C THR A 21 -4.63 32.08 13.38
N GLY A 22 -4.84 31.27 12.34
CA GLY A 22 -6.12 30.88 11.81
C GLY A 22 -6.67 29.67 12.60
N LYS A 23 -7.96 29.73 12.96
CA LYS A 23 -8.69 28.58 13.53
C LYS A 23 -8.45 27.38 12.61
N PRO A 24 -8.07 26.18 13.14
CA PRO A 24 -7.83 25.00 12.33
C PRO A 24 -9.04 24.69 11.45
N PRO A 25 -8.85 24.08 10.26
CA PRO A 25 -9.97 23.67 9.43
C PRO A 25 -10.99 22.89 10.24
N MET A 26 -12.28 23.12 10.02
CA MET A 26 -13.36 22.52 10.84
C MET A 26 -13.23 21.00 10.95
N ARG A 27 -12.76 20.34 9.91
CA ARG A 27 -12.49 18.90 9.89
C ARG A 27 -11.44 18.51 10.94
N ASP A 28 -10.35 19.24 11.01
CA ASP A 28 -9.25 18.95 11.94
C ASP A 28 -9.65 19.28 13.39
N ALA A 29 -10.46 20.30 13.58
CA ALA A 29 -11.05 20.60 14.90
C ALA A 29 -11.95 19.47 15.41
N LEU A 30 -12.75 18.85 14.53
CA LEU A 30 -13.56 17.68 14.87
C LEU A 30 -12.72 16.45 15.21
N VAL A 31 -11.63 16.19 14.45
CA VAL A 31 -10.69 15.10 14.74
C VAL A 31 -10.01 15.32 16.08
N ALA A 32 -9.50 16.51 16.34
CA ALA A 32 -8.84 16.84 17.60
C ALA A 32 -9.79 16.68 18.80
N ALA A 33 -11.03 17.21 18.71
CA ALA A 33 -12.03 17.05 19.75
C ALA A 33 -12.41 15.59 20.00
N ALA A 34 -12.57 14.80 18.94
CA ALA A 34 -12.87 13.37 19.04
C ALA A 34 -11.75 12.61 19.77
N PHE A 35 -10.50 12.79 19.36
CA PHE A 35 -9.36 12.10 19.98
C PHE A 35 -9.13 12.55 21.42
N GLN A 36 -9.34 13.83 21.75
CA GLN A 36 -9.31 14.29 23.14
C GLN A 36 -10.31 13.52 23.97
N LEU A 37 -11.56 13.43 23.56
CA LEU A 37 -12.63 12.73 24.29
C LEU A 37 -12.40 11.21 24.36
N PHE A 38 -11.91 10.60 23.28
CA PHE A 38 -11.56 9.17 23.27
C PHE A 38 -10.47 8.82 24.28
N LEU A 39 -9.49 9.70 24.45
CA LEU A 39 -8.41 9.52 25.43
C LEU A 39 -8.86 9.80 26.85
N GLU A 40 -9.75 10.78 27.09
CA GLU A 40 -10.25 11.16 28.40
C GLU A 40 -11.32 10.22 28.95
N ARG A 41 -12.25 9.78 28.11
CA ARG A 41 -13.48 9.06 28.52
C ARG A 41 -13.59 7.66 27.91
N GLY A 42 -12.77 7.35 26.92
CA GLY A 42 -12.86 6.14 26.11
C GLY A 42 -13.77 6.30 24.89
N TYR A 43 -13.52 5.45 23.89
CA TYR A 43 -14.25 5.49 22.62
C TYR A 43 -15.75 5.24 22.77
N GLU A 44 -16.13 4.19 23.52
CA GLU A 44 -17.54 3.78 23.65
C GLU A 44 -18.39 4.83 24.40
N GLN A 45 -17.79 5.54 25.36
CA GLN A 45 -18.47 6.56 26.17
C GLN A 45 -18.56 7.92 25.48
N THR A 46 -17.94 8.09 24.33
CA THR A 46 -17.93 9.34 23.57
C THR A 46 -18.98 9.29 22.46
N THR A 47 -19.88 10.26 22.46
CA THR A 47 -20.91 10.41 21.41
C THR A 47 -20.52 11.47 20.38
N VAL A 48 -21.17 11.45 19.19
CA VAL A 48 -21.02 12.52 18.19
C VAL A 48 -21.42 13.87 18.77
N ASP A 49 -22.43 13.90 19.66
CA ASP A 49 -22.90 15.14 20.28
C ASP A 49 -21.85 15.74 21.23
N ASP A 50 -21.10 14.91 21.95
CA ASP A 50 -19.95 15.36 22.76
C ASP A 50 -18.86 15.96 21.89
N ILE A 51 -18.53 15.30 20.76
CA ILE A 51 -17.49 15.75 19.83
C ILE A 51 -17.83 17.12 19.24
N VAL A 52 -19.07 17.30 18.75
CA VAL A 52 -19.48 18.58 18.14
C VAL A 52 -19.59 19.69 19.17
N ALA A 53 -20.03 19.37 20.40
CA ALA A 53 -20.05 20.32 21.50
C ALA A 53 -18.64 20.82 21.84
N LEU A 54 -17.66 19.94 21.97
CA LEU A 54 -16.27 20.30 22.23
C LEU A 54 -15.64 21.08 21.06
N ALA A 55 -15.94 20.70 19.81
CA ALA A 55 -15.44 21.39 18.62
C ALA A 55 -16.14 22.74 18.37
N GLY A 56 -17.24 23.05 19.10
CA GLY A 56 -18.01 24.28 18.91
C GLY A 56 -18.75 24.36 17.57
N VAL A 57 -19.24 23.21 17.07
CA VAL A 57 -19.94 23.11 15.78
C VAL A 57 -21.25 22.34 15.92
N GLY A 58 -22.09 22.37 14.89
CA GLY A 58 -23.34 21.62 14.88
C GLY A 58 -23.16 20.19 14.36
N ARG A 59 -24.06 19.27 14.77
CA ARG A 59 -24.09 17.86 14.35
C ARG A 59 -24.08 17.69 12.83
N ARG A 60 -24.77 18.56 12.08
CA ARG A 60 -24.77 18.56 10.60
C ARG A 60 -23.35 18.78 10.03
N SER A 61 -22.51 19.56 10.71
CA SER A 61 -21.13 19.79 10.30
C SER A 61 -20.27 18.53 10.45
N PHE A 62 -20.52 17.73 11.49
CA PHE A 62 -19.85 16.44 11.66
C PHE A 62 -20.15 15.51 10.48
N PHE A 63 -21.45 15.25 10.23
CA PHE A 63 -21.88 14.31 9.18
C PHE A 63 -21.57 14.77 7.74
N ARG A 64 -21.20 16.03 7.55
CA ARG A 64 -20.67 16.51 6.26
C ARG A 64 -19.26 15.99 5.98
N TYR A 65 -18.45 15.76 7.03
CA TYR A 65 -17.06 15.31 6.92
C TYR A 65 -16.89 13.82 7.21
N PHE A 66 -17.69 13.28 8.12
CA PHE A 66 -17.56 11.93 8.64
C PHE A 66 -18.92 11.24 8.67
N PRO A 67 -19.13 10.21 7.83
CA PRO A 67 -20.37 9.42 7.81
C PRO A 67 -20.70 8.77 9.16
N SER A 68 -19.69 8.38 9.93
CA SER A 68 -19.82 7.73 11.23
C SER A 68 -18.78 8.19 12.25
N LYS A 69 -18.88 7.73 13.49
CA LYS A 69 -17.89 7.98 14.54
C LYS A 69 -16.56 7.24 14.24
N GLU A 70 -16.64 6.10 13.59
CA GLU A 70 -15.49 5.33 13.13
C GLU A 70 -14.65 6.13 12.12
N ASP A 71 -15.30 6.84 11.19
CA ASP A 71 -14.60 7.61 10.15
C ASP A 71 -13.75 8.75 10.72
N VAL A 72 -14.12 9.30 11.88
CA VAL A 72 -13.30 10.33 12.52
C VAL A 72 -12.00 9.77 13.10
N VAL A 73 -11.94 8.46 13.36
CA VAL A 73 -10.71 7.77 13.79
C VAL A 73 -9.78 7.55 12.61
N PHE A 74 -10.33 7.44 11.41
CA PHE A 74 -9.58 7.16 10.17
C PHE A 74 -9.77 8.29 9.13
N PRO A 75 -9.49 9.55 9.49
CA PRO A 75 -9.94 10.71 8.71
C PRO A 75 -9.33 10.79 7.31
N ASP A 76 -8.12 10.25 7.09
CA ASP A 76 -7.35 10.47 5.88
C ASP A 76 -7.40 9.31 4.88
N HIS A 77 -8.02 8.19 5.25
CA HIS A 77 -7.98 6.98 4.42
C HIS A 77 -8.73 7.10 3.10
N GLU A 78 -9.86 7.81 3.05
CA GLU A 78 -10.60 8.03 1.79
C GLU A 78 -9.76 8.80 0.79
N ARG A 79 -9.13 9.89 1.23
CA ARG A 79 -8.23 10.69 0.37
C ARG A 79 -7.02 9.88 -0.04
N CYS A 80 -6.38 9.20 0.90
CA CYS A 80 -5.19 8.40 0.62
C CYS A 80 -5.49 7.26 -0.38
N LEU A 81 -6.65 6.60 -0.28
CA LEU A 81 -7.08 5.59 -1.25
C LEU A 81 -7.32 6.19 -2.64
N ALA A 82 -7.93 7.38 -2.71
CA ALA A 82 -8.13 8.09 -3.97
C ALA A 82 -6.79 8.48 -4.60
N ASP A 83 -5.87 9.04 -3.83
CA ASP A 83 -4.52 9.43 -4.29
C ASP A 83 -3.73 8.21 -4.77
N MET A 84 -3.79 7.08 -4.04
CA MET A 84 -3.16 5.83 -4.45
C MET A 84 -3.76 5.30 -5.75
N THR A 85 -5.08 5.33 -5.89
CA THR A 85 -5.77 4.86 -7.10
C THR A 85 -5.43 5.74 -8.31
N ALA A 86 -5.38 7.06 -8.13
CA ALA A 86 -4.95 8.00 -9.16
C ALA A 86 -3.50 7.74 -9.57
N PHE A 87 -2.60 7.55 -8.60
CA PHE A 87 -1.21 7.18 -8.87
C PHE A 87 -1.11 5.91 -9.72
N LEU A 88 -1.86 4.85 -9.38
CA LEU A 88 -1.88 3.61 -10.15
C LEU A 88 -2.42 3.80 -11.56
N ALA A 89 -3.42 4.67 -11.75
CA ALA A 89 -4.02 4.95 -13.05
C ALA A 89 -3.12 5.79 -13.98
N ASP A 90 -2.25 6.63 -13.41
CA ASP A 90 -1.30 7.49 -14.13
C ASP A 90 -0.02 6.74 -14.57
N GLY A 91 0.06 5.43 -14.33
CA GLY A 91 1.19 4.59 -14.71
C GLY A 91 1.26 4.34 -16.21
N SER A 92 2.50 4.27 -16.74
CA SER A 92 2.78 3.85 -18.11
C SER A 92 2.68 2.33 -18.26
N ASP A 93 2.43 1.86 -19.47
CA ASP A 93 2.50 0.44 -19.79
C ASP A 93 3.93 -0.12 -19.68
N ASP A 94 4.94 0.72 -19.77
CA ASP A 94 6.34 0.35 -19.58
C ASP A 94 6.74 0.21 -18.10
N ASP A 95 5.91 0.69 -17.16
CA ASP A 95 6.20 0.57 -15.74
C ASP A 95 6.17 -0.91 -15.29
N GLU A 96 7.15 -1.32 -14.50
CA GLU A 96 7.14 -2.65 -13.89
C GLU A 96 5.99 -2.72 -12.86
N PRO A 97 5.01 -3.64 -13.04
CA PRO A 97 3.76 -3.61 -12.27
C PRO A 97 3.95 -3.82 -10.76
N VAL A 98 4.87 -4.70 -10.34
CA VAL A 98 5.12 -4.97 -8.92
C VAL A 98 5.78 -3.78 -8.25
N ARG A 99 6.72 -3.13 -8.92
CA ARG A 99 7.32 -1.89 -8.45
C ARG A 99 6.26 -0.81 -8.26
N ARG A 100 5.36 -0.66 -9.24
CA ARG A 100 4.30 0.36 -9.20
C ARG A 100 3.38 0.19 -8.00
N VAL A 101 2.95 -1.03 -7.66
CA VAL A 101 2.12 -1.28 -6.47
C VAL A 101 2.91 -1.11 -5.16
N CYS A 102 4.20 -1.40 -5.14
CA CYS A 102 5.07 -1.09 -4.00
C CYS A 102 5.20 0.43 -3.79
N ASP A 103 5.38 1.20 -4.87
CA ASP A 103 5.43 2.66 -4.80
C ASP A 103 4.09 3.26 -4.35
N ALA A 104 2.97 2.70 -4.81
CA ALA A 104 1.63 3.05 -4.35
C ALA A 104 1.45 2.81 -2.83
N ALA A 105 1.96 1.69 -2.31
CA ALA A 105 1.93 1.41 -0.87
C ALA A 105 2.79 2.38 -0.06
N ARG A 106 3.89 2.92 -0.62
CA ARG A 106 4.71 3.97 0.02
C ARG A 106 3.92 5.28 0.21
N LEU A 107 2.94 5.59 -0.64
CA LEU A 107 2.08 6.77 -0.45
C LEU A 107 1.23 6.63 0.82
N VAL A 108 0.74 5.42 1.11
CA VAL A 108 -0.04 5.16 2.33
C VAL A 108 0.81 5.40 3.58
N LEU A 109 2.09 5.02 3.56
CA LEU A 109 2.99 5.30 4.67
C LEU A 109 3.15 6.79 4.94
N ARG A 110 3.23 7.63 3.91
CA ARG A 110 3.39 9.09 4.08
C ARG A 110 2.27 9.66 4.96
N MET A 111 1.03 9.24 4.74
CA MET A 111 -0.12 9.64 5.55
C MET A 111 0.10 9.34 7.05
N TYR A 112 0.69 8.18 7.38
CA TYR A 112 0.99 7.85 8.79
C TYR A 112 2.17 8.65 9.32
N ALA A 113 3.18 8.90 8.51
CA ALA A 113 4.40 9.61 8.89
C ALA A 113 4.23 11.13 9.00
N GLU A 114 3.22 11.72 8.35
CA GLU A 114 2.90 13.16 8.48
C GLU A 114 2.56 13.56 9.91
N ASN A 115 1.90 12.69 10.68
CA ASN A 115 1.60 12.93 12.08
C ASN A 115 1.82 11.66 12.91
N PRO A 116 3.06 11.38 13.35
CA PRO A 116 3.42 10.20 14.10
C PRO A 116 2.63 10.03 15.40
N THR A 117 2.48 11.12 16.16
CA THR A 117 1.75 11.11 17.44
C THR A 117 0.29 10.68 17.26
N PHE A 118 -0.39 11.27 16.28
CA PHE A 118 -1.76 10.88 15.94
C PHE A 118 -1.85 9.42 15.49
N SER A 119 -0.93 8.97 14.64
CA SER A 119 -0.88 7.60 14.13
C SER A 119 -0.69 6.57 15.25
N VAL A 120 0.17 6.86 16.23
CA VAL A 120 0.37 6.02 17.42
C VAL A 120 -0.88 6.00 18.30
N GLN A 121 -1.51 7.16 18.57
CA GLN A 121 -2.75 7.24 19.34
C GLN A 121 -3.87 6.44 18.68
N ARG A 122 -4.06 6.59 17.37
CA ARG A 122 -5.01 5.82 16.57
C ARG A 122 -4.76 4.31 16.68
N TYR A 123 -3.51 3.88 16.50
CA TYR A 123 -3.12 2.48 16.61
C TYR A 123 -3.46 1.89 17.98
N ARG A 124 -3.15 2.61 19.06
CA ARG A 124 -3.46 2.19 20.43
C ARG A 124 -4.96 2.06 20.65
N LEU A 125 -5.74 3.06 20.20
CA LEU A 125 -7.20 3.06 20.28
C LEU A 125 -7.81 1.89 19.50
N THR A 126 -7.40 1.70 18.25
CA THR A 126 -7.87 0.60 17.39
C THR A 126 -7.57 -0.78 17.99
N LYS A 127 -6.45 -0.92 18.68
CA LYS A 127 -6.09 -2.17 19.36
C LYS A 127 -6.99 -2.47 20.56
N GLN A 128 -7.50 -1.44 21.24
CA GLN A 128 -8.33 -1.57 22.43
C GLN A 128 -9.83 -1.76 22.12
N VAL A 129 -10.28 -1.26 20.97
CA VAL A 129 -11.72 -1.24 20.60
C VAL A 129 -11.96 -2.24 19.44
N PRO A 130 -12.62 -3.39 19.71
CA PRO A 130 -12.85 -4.43 18.70
C PRO A 130 -13.58 -3.94 17.45
N GLY A 131 -14.55 -3.04 17.59
CA GLY A 131 -15.29 -2.45 16.46
C GLY A 131 -14.38 -1.64 15.54
N LEU A 132 -13.46 -0.83 16.10
CA LEU A 132 -12.48 -0.08 15.32
C LEU A 132 -11.47 -1.00 14.60
N ARG A 133 -11.12 -2.12 15.22
CA ARG A 133 -10.26 -3.10 14.56
C ARG A 133 -10.95 -3.74 13.36
N ALA A 134 -12.23 -4.08 13.47
CA ALA A 134 -12.99 -4.61 12.34
C ALA A 134 -13.11 -3.57 11.21
N TYR A 135 -13.33 -2.31 11.57
CA TYR A 135 -13.35 -1.21 10.61
C TYR A 135 -11.99 -1.03 9.90
N GLU A 136 -10.88 -1.01 10.65
CA GLU A 136 -9.52 -0.95 10.09
C GLU A 136 -9.26 -2.06 9.06
N LEU A 137 -9.69 -3.30 9.36
CA LEU A 137 -9.54 -4.42 8.43
C LEU A 137 -10.32 -4.19 7.14
N SER A 138 -11.52 -3.61 7.21
CA SER A 138 -12.31 -3.26 6.01
C SER A 138 -11.62 -2.20 5.16
N VAL A 139 -10.97 -1.22 5.80
CA VAL A 139 -10.17 -0.20 5.12
C VAL A 139 -8.95 -0.82 4.43
N VAL A 140 -8.22 -1.69 5.14
CA VAL A 140 -7.04 -2.40 4.58
C VAL A 140 -7.44 -3.24 3.36
N TRP A 141 -8.58 -3.93 3.43
CA TRP A 141 -9.09 -4.71 2.29
C TRP A 141 -9.39 -3.86 1.05
N ARG A 142 -9.83 -2.61 1.22
CA ARG A 142 -10.05 -1.69 0.09
C ARG A 142 -8.75 -1.32 -0.62
N TYR A 143 -7.66 -1.12 0.13
CA TYR A 143 -6.32 -0.89 -0.44
C TYR A 143 -5.84 -2.13 -1.20
N GLU A 144 -5.94 -3.31 -0.60
CA GLU A 144 -5.55 -4.57 -1.24
C GLU A 144 -6.30 -4.79 -2.56
N ARG A 145 -7.62 -4.56 -2.54
CA ARG A 145 -8.46 -4.67 -3.74
C ARG A 145 -8.02 -3.71 -4.85
N ALA A 146 -7.69 -2.46 -4.53
CA ALA A 146 -7.24 -1.49 -5.53
C ALA A 146 -5.90 -1.90 -6.17
N LEU A 147 -4.95 -2.42 -5.37
CA LEU A 147 -3.69 -2.98 -5.87
C LEU A 147 -3.94 -4.20 -6.76
N ALA A 148 -4.78 -5.14 -6.31
CA ALA A 148 -5.13 -6.34 -7.08
C ALA A 148 -5.83 -6.00 -8.40
N GLU A 149 -6.74 -5.04 -8.45
CA GLU A 149 -7.41 -4.60 -9.68
C GLU A 149 -6.43 -4.01 -10.69
N TYR A 150 -5.45 -3.22 -10.22
CA TYR A 150 -4.39 -2.72 -11.09
C TYR A 150 -3.57 -3.88 -11.67
N LEU A 151 -3.09 -4.80 -10.82
CA LEU A 151 -2.27 -5.93 -11.26
C LEU A 151 -3.03 -6.89 -12.17
N ARG A 152 -4.32 -7.15 -11.94
CA ARG A 152 -5.14 -8.00 -12.83
C ARG A 152 -5.23 -7.43 -14.24
N ARG A 153 -5.34 -6.10 -14.39
CA ARG A 153 -5.29 -5.45 -15.71
C ARG A 153 -3.94 -5.64 -16.38
N ARG A 154 -2.85 -5.47 -15.62
CA ARG A 154 -1.47 -5.61 -16.12
C ARG A 154 -1.11 -7.06 -16.48
N PHE A 155 -1.70 -8.01 -15.81
CA PHE A 155 -1.44 -9.44 -15.99
C PHE A 155 -2.54 -10.16 -16.79
N ALA A 156 -3.42 -9.44 -17.47
CA ALA A 156 -4.57 -10.02 -18.16
C ALA A 156 -4.20 -11.08 -19.21
N ALA A 157 -3.04 -10.92 -19.86
CA ALA A 157 -2.54 -11.89 -20.85
C ALA A 157 -1.83 -13.11 -20.24
N ARG A 158 -1.61 -13.16 -18.93
CA ARG A 158 -0.94 -14.27 -18.27
C ARG A 158 -1.94 -15.37 -17.90
N ARG A 159 -1.56 -16.65 -18.06
CA ARG A 159 -2.40 -17.80 -17.71
C ARG A 159 -2.94 -17.73 -16.27
N ASP A 160 -2.07 -17.42 -15.29
CA ASP A 160 -2.42 -17.33 -13.88
C ASP A 160 -2.44 -15.88 -13.38
N GLY A 161 -2.71 -14.90 -14.29
CA GLY A 161 -2.59 -13.48 -14.02
C GLY A 161 -3.44 -12.98 -12.86
N THR A 162 -4.66 -13.48 -12.72
CA THR A 162 -5.55 -13.15 -11.60
C THR A 162 -4.98 -13.65 -10.27
N LEU A 163 -4.53 -14.89 -10.20
CA LEU A 163 -3.92 -15.46 -8.99
C LEU A 163 -2.65 -14.69 -8.61
N GLN A 164 -1.77 -14.41 -9.58
CA GLN A 164 -0.56 -13.64 -9.34
C GLN A 164 -0.87 -12.24 -8.81
N ALA A 165 -1.87 -11.57 -9.38
CA ALA A 165 -2.31 -10.25 -8.94
C ALA A 165 -2.77 -10.26 -7.48
N ASP A 166 -3.59 -11.23 -7.09
CA ASP A 166 -4.13 -11.34 -5.73
C ASP A 166 -3.03 -11.68 -4.72
N VAL A 167 -2.15 -12.63 -5.04
CA VAL A 167 -1.01 -13.00 -4.19
C VAL A 167 -0.05 -11.82 -3.98
N ILE A 168 0.28 -11.10 -5.05
CA ILE A 168 1.20 -9.95 -4.97
C ILE A 168 0.56 -8.80 -4.19
N ALA A 169 -0.71 -8.48 -4.42
CA ALA A 169 -1.41 -7.44 -3.68
C ALA A 169 -1.44 -7.76 -2.17
N ALA A 170 -1.77 -9.00 -1.81
CA ALA A 170 -1.73 -9.46 -0.43
C ALA A 170 -0.32 -9.39 0.19
N ALA A 171 0.72 -9.77 -0.57
CA ALA A 171 2.11 -9.68 -0.13
C ALA A 171 2.54 -8.22 0.13
N VAL A 172 2.20 -7.28 -0.76
CA VAL A 172 2.46 -5.84 -0.59
C VAL A 172 1.79 -5.32 0.67
N VAL A 173 0.51 -5.62 0.88
CA VAL A 173 -0.24 -5.18 2.07
C VAL A 173 0.33 -5.82 3.35
N ALA A 174 0.68 -7.10 3.31
CA ALA A 174 1.27 -7.79 4.46
C ALA A 174 2.63 -7.19 4.85
N ALA A 175 3.51 -6.94 3.88
CA ALA A 175 4.82 -6.34 4.10
C ALA A 175 4.72 -4.92 4.65
N HIS A 176 3.91 -4.07 4.01
CA HIS A 176 3.63 -2.71 4.47
C HIS A 176 3.09 -2.69 5.90
N ASN A 177 2.05 -3.47 6.19
CA ASN A 177 1.41 -3.50 7.51
C ASN A 177 2.32 -4.09 8.59
N ASN A 178 3.20 -5.04 8.24
CA ASN A 178 4.19 -5.57 9.19
C ASN A 178 5.15 -4.47 9.64
N ALA A 179 5.77 -3.77 8.70
CA ALA A 179 6.72 -2.71 8.99
C ALA A 179 6.05 -1.52 9.70
N LEU A 180 4.87 -1.08 9.22
CA LEU A 180 4.09 -0.02 9.85
C LEU A 180 3.75 -0.34 11.31
N ARG A 181 3.27 -1.56 11.61
CA ARG A 181 2.95 -1.97 12.99
C ARG A 181 4.20 -2.05 13.87
N CYS A 182 5.35 -2.42 13.33
CA CYS A 182 6.62 -2.37 14.09
C CYS A 182 6.95 -0.94 14.47
N TRP A 183 6.86 0.00 13.54
CA TRP A 183 7.10 1.42 13.81
C TRP A 183 6.07 2.01 14.79
N LEU A 184 4.78 1.71 14.66
CA LEU A 184 3.75 2.17 15.59
C LEU A 184 3.93 1.60 17.02
N ARG A 185 4.45 0.36 17.15
CA ARG A 185 4.76 -0.26 18.43
C ARG A 185 5.99 0.34 19.12
N SER A 186 6.91 0.91 18.35
CA SER A 186 8.03 1.70 18.89
C SER A 186 7.66 3.16 19.16
N ASP A 187 6.34 3.44 19.28
CA ASP A 187 5.81 4.79 19.50
C ASP A 187 6.20 5.81 18.43
N GLY A 188 6.31 5.32 17.19
CA GLY A 188 6.69 6.14 16.06
C GLY A 188 8.18 6.52 16.03
N GLN A 189 9.02 5.82 16.80
CA GLN A 189 10.46 6.07 16.81
C GLN A 189 11.14 5.48 15.56
N GLY A 190 12.18 6.19 15.10
CA GLY A 190 12.94 5.78 13.90
C GLY A 190 12.28 6.18 12.59
N GLU A 191 12.94 5.79 11.50
CA GLU A 191 12.54 6.14 10.15
C GLU A 191 11.51 5.13 9.57
N ALA A 192 10.24 5.48 9.66
CA ALA A 192 9.15 4.66 9.10
C ALA A 192 9.37 4.33 7.62
N GLY A 193 9.89 5.31 6.85
CA GLY A 193 10.17 5.16 5.42
C GLY A 193 11.17 4.07 5.12
N ALA A 194 12.25 3.97 5.90
CA ALA A 194 13.28 2.95 5.72
C ALA A 194 12.73 1.55 6.04
N ALA A 195 11.97 1.40 7.12
CA ALA A 195 11.41 0.10 7.52
C ALA A 195 10.41 -0.44 6.48
N VAL A 196 9.49 0.41 6.02
CA VAL A 196 8.51 0.02 5.00
C VAL A 196 9.18 -0.15 3.65
N GLY A 197 10.16 0.71 3.30
CA GLY A 197 10.97 0.56 2.09
C GLY A 197 11.60 -0.82 2.02
N HIS A 198 12.33 -1.22 3.05
CA HIS A 198 12.97 -2.55 3.13
C HIS A 198 11.96 -3.71 2.97
N ALA A 199 10.80 -3.62 3.63
CA ALA A 199 9.76 -4.66 3.52
C ALA A 199 9.16 -4.75 2.11
N LEU A 200 8.97 -3.62 1.43
CA LEU A 200 8.47 -3.58 0.06
C LEU A 200 9.53 -4.00 -0.96
N ASP A 201 10.82 -3.69 -0.72
CA ASP A 201 11.92 -4.15 -1.55
C ASP A 201 12.05 -5.69 -1.52
N TYR A 202 11.75 -6.31 -0.36
CA TYR A 202 11.64 -7.77 -0.26
C TYR A 202 10.55 -8.33 -1.19
N VAL A 203 9.36 -7.71 -1.19
CA VAL A 203 8.26 -8.11 -2.10
C VAL A 203 8.66 -7.91 -3.56
N GLN A 204 9.27 -6.79 -3.88
CA GLN A 204 9.73 -6.50 -5.24
C GLN A 204 10.80 -7.49 -5.70
N SER A 205 11.72 -7.89 -4.82
CA SER A 205 12.74 -8.90 -5.13
C SER A 205 12.14 -10.29 -5.36
N ALA A 206 11.05 -10.61 -4.63
CA ALA A 206 10.40 -11.91 -4.72
C ALA A 206 9.49 -12.06 -5.97
N PHE A 207 8.85 -10.97 -6.40
CA PHE A 207 7.82 -11.00 -7.45
C PHE A 207 8.12 -10.08 -8.63
N GLY A 208 9.02 -9.11 -8.49
CA GLY A 208 9.46 -8.23 -9.56
C GLY A 208 10.40 -8.98 -10.52
N GLY A 209 10.28 -8.67 -11.79
CA GLY A 209 11.17 -9.27 -12.79
C GLY A 209 10.84 -10.71 -13.19
N VAL A 210 9.66 -11.24 -12.80
CA VAL A 210 9.14 -12.44 -13.45
C VAL A 210 8.71 -12.02 -14.87
N PRO A 211 9.51 -12.31 -15.91
CA PRO A 211 9.05 -12.10 -17.27
C PRO A 211 7.72 -12.84 -17.40
N ALA A 212 6.77 -12.26 -18.15
CA ALA A 212 5.67 -13.09 -18.65
C ALA A 212 6.35 -14.35 -19.21
N PRO A 213 5.90 -15.56 -18.82
CA PRO A 213 6.38 -16.73 -19.54
C PRO A 213 6.18 -16.37 -21.01
N PRO A 214 7.20 -16.61 -21.85
CA PRO A 214 7.02 -16.36 -23.26
C PRO A 214 5.65 -16.95 -23.60
N VAL A 215 4.84 -16.19 -24.34
CA VAL A 215 3.69 -16.78 -25.02
C VAL A 215 4.33 -17.92 -25.78
N VAL A 216 4.27 -19.09 -25.24
CA VAL A 216 4.54 -20.30 -25.98
C VAL A 216 3.34 -20.31 -26.90
N GLU A 217 3.45 -19.69 -28.07
CA GLU A 217 2.74 -20.16 -29.23
C GLU A 217 2.93 -21.66 -29.11
N GLU A 218 1.86 -22.41 -28.88
CA GLU A 218 1.96 -23.86 -28.85
C GLU A 218 2.74 -24.18 -30.13
N PRO A 219 3.96 -24.70 -30.01
CA PRO A 219 4.70 -24.98 -31.23
C PRO A 219 3.88 -26.04 -31.94
N GLU A 220 3.26 -25.64 -33.03
CA GLU A 220 2.45 -26.49 -33.90
C GLU A 220 3.33 -27.64 -34.29
N ASP A 221 4.08 -28.32 -33.82
CA ASP A 221 4.90 -29.49 -34.14
C ASP A 221 6.17 -29.64 -33.28
N VAL A 222 6.07 -29.62 -31.93
CA VAL A 222 7.17 -30.14 -31.11
C VAL A 222 6.95 -31.63 -30.82
N VAL A 223 7.78 -32.45 -31.43
CA VAL A 223 7.86 -33.87 -31.08
C VAL A 223 8.97 -34.11 -30.05
N VAL A 224 8.62 -34.50 -28.83
CA VAL A 224 9.60 -34.87 -27.81
C VAL A 224 9.85 -36.37 -27.87
N VAL A 225 11.05 -36.77 -28.25
CA VAL A 225 11.46 -38.19 -28.27
C VAL A 225 12.36 -38.48 -27.06
N VAL A 226 11.92 -39.41 -26.22
CA VAL A 226 12.68 -39.89 -25.08
C VAL A 226 13.35 -41.22 -25.46
N SER A 227 14.67 -41.22 -25.65
CA SER A 227 15.44 -42.41 -25.96
C SER A 227 16.43 -42.78 -24.83
N ARG A 228 16.80 -44.07 -24.73
CA ARG A 228 17.81 -44.53 -23.75
C ARG A 228 19.19 -43.96 -24.13
N ARG A 229 19.95 -43.50 -23.14
CA ARG A 229 21.34 -43.10 -23.33
C ARG A 229 22.16 -44.21 -23.95
N GLY A 230 22.66 -44.00 -25.18
CA GLY A 230 23.38 -45.01 -25.92
C GLY A 230 22.55 -45.78 -26.98
N ALA A 231 21.31 -45.41 -27.23
CA ALA A 231 20.55 -45.96 -28.36
C ALA A 231 21.24 -45.58 -29.68
N PRO A 232 21.35 -46.48 -30.66
CA PRO A 232 21.92 -46.18 -31.95
C PRO A 232 21.11 -45.08 -32.65
N LEU A 233 21.78 -44.12 -33.29
CA LEU A 233 21.15 -42.95 -33.95
C LEU A 233 20.03 -43.37 -34.89
N TRP A 234 20.21 -44.43 -35.67
CA TRP A 234 19.19 -44.92 -36.61
C TRP A 234 17.87 -45.30 -35.94
N ARG A 235 17.93 -45.76 -34.70
CA ARG A 235 16.73 -46.14 -33.92
C ARG A 235 15.99 -44.88 -33.43
N VAL A 236 16.72 -43.86 -33.00
CA VAL A 236 16.13 -42.57 -32.62
C VAL A 236 15.47 -41.90 -33.82
N VAL A 237 16.10 -41.94 -35.01
CA VAL A 237 15.52 -41.40 -36.24
C VAL A 237 14.25 -42.16 -36.63
N GLN A 238 14.24 -43.48 -36.52
CA GLN A 238 13.08 -44.29 -36.85
C GLN A 238 11.91 -44.05 -35.88
N GLU A 239 12.16 -43.80 -34.61
CA GLU A 239 11.15 -43.41 -33.61
C GLU A 239 10.58 -42.02 -33.92
N ILE A 240 11.40 -41.06 -34.36
CA ILE A 240 10.97 -39.75 -34.81
C ILE A 240 10.09 -39.82 -36.05
N GLU A 241 10.54 -40.55 -37.10
CA GLU A 241 9.76 -40.76 -38.34
C GLU A 241 8.42 -41.45 -38.05
N THR A 242 8.38 -42.42 -37.12
CA THR A 242 7.16 -43.08 -36.71
C THR A 242 6.21 -42.15 -35.95
N ALA A 243 6.75 -41.25 -35.15
CA ALA A 243 5.96 -40.23 -34.42
C ALA A 243 5.38 -39.16 -35.36
N LEU A 244 6.17 -38.71 -36.34
CA LEU A 244 5.75 -37.70 -37.33
C LEU A 244 4.83 -38.29 -38.40
N GLY A 245 4.90 -39.57 -38.72
CA GLY A 245 4.06 -40.24 -39.74
C GLY A 245 2.70 -40.68 -39.26
N ARG A 246 2.32 -40.39 -38.00
CA ARG A 246 1.00 -40.71 -37.40
C ARG A 246 0.03 -39.53 -37.32
N GLY A 247 0.35 -38.41 -37.96
CA GLY A 247 -0.53 -37.24 -38.10
C GLY A 247 -1.45 -37.28 -39.32
#